data_1aae46342d5351f179b8122fe367fc25
#
_entry.id   1aae46342d5351f179b8122fe367fc25
#
_cell.length_a   1.000
_cell.length_b   1.000
_cell.length_c   1.000
_cell.angle_alpha   90.00
_cell.angle_beta   90.00
_cell.angle_gamma   90.00
#
_symmetry.space_group_name_H-M   'P 1'
#
loop_
_entity.id
_entity.type
_entity.pdbx_description
1 polymer ?
#
loop_
_entity_poly.entity_id
_entity_poly.type
_entity_poly.pdbx_seq_one_letter_code
_entity_poly.pdbx_strand_id
1 'polypeptide(L)'
;MKKIIINVTCLTVSMLLLSCSVTTEPLSIGFWNGENLFDIIDDPLKNDEEFAIGGRKNVTQEIYDLKINHSAEVLSDLNVDVLGICEVEHASVLEDLNSAYKERDYKIIQYESPDERGIDNALMYDPKRFEVISSKPIPNTLPGGDKTRDILYVKGKYAGELIHLFVNHWPSNYGGREKSIPKRAATAQLIVREILSILSLDASSEIILVGDFNEDPDEMNVQSLKTVGLSSLMEPMLGEPNKGTYVYRGEDLFYDQIIV
;
A
#
# COMPACT_ATOMS: atom_id res chain seq x y z
N MET A 1 -50.00 -53.23 51.04
CA MET A 1 -49.17 -52.05 50.83
C MET A 1 -48.62 -52.13 49.40
N LYS A 2 -49.15 -51.29 48.48
CA LYS A 2 -48.67 -51.22 47.09
C LYS A 2 -47.57 -50.16 47.02
N LYS A 3 -46.38 -50.58 46.63
CA LYS A 3 -45.26 -49.66 46.35
C LYS A 3 -45.48 -49.05 44.98
N ILE A 4 -45.55 -47.73 44.90
CA ILE A 4 -45.52 -46.93 43.65
C ILE A 4 -44.09 -46.65 43.36
N ILE A 5 -43.62 -47.11 42.19
CA ILE A 5 -42.29 -46.78 41.63
C ILE A 5 -42.50 -45.62 40.65
N ILE A 6 -41.95 -44.43 40.96
CA ILE A 6 -41.94 -43.27 40.06
C ILE A 6 -40.63 -43.36 39.27
N ASN A 7 -40.74 -43.60 37.94
CA ASN A 7 -39.62 -43.45 37.01
C ASN A 7 -39.49 -42.00 36.59
N VAL A 8 -38.42 -41.36 37.01
CA VAL A 8 -38.05 -40.01 36.53
C VAL A 8 -37.11 -40.19 35.32
N THR A 9 -37.65 -39.99 34.13
CA THR A 9 -36.86 -39.99 32.91
C THR A 9 -36.24 -38.57 32.75
N CYS A 10 -34.95 -38.45 33.01
CA CYS A 10 -34.20 -37.20 32.78
C CYS A 10 -33.92 -37.10 31.30
N LEU A 11 -34.59 -36.17 30.61
CA LEU A 11 -34.39 -35.82 29.21
C LEU A 11 -33.20 -34.83 29.14
N THR A 12 -32.00 -35.30 28.86
CA THR A 12 -30.87 -34.43 28.59
C THR A 12 -30.98 -33.91 27.14
N VAL A 13 -31.36 -32.66 27.00
CA VAL A 13 -31.28 -31.95 25.71
C VAL A 13 -29.82 -31.54 25.49
N SER A 14 -29.12 -32.32 24.68
CA SER A 14 -27.78 -31.94 24.16
C SER A 14 -27.94 -30.88 23.11
N MET A 15 -27.68 -29.63 23.48
CA MET A 15 -27.60 -28.51 22.56
C MET A 15 -26.25 -28.61 21.81
N LEU A 16 -26.27 -29.16 20.60
CA LEU A 16 -25.16 -29.10 19.69
C LEU A 16 -25.01 -27.65 19.25
N LEU A 17 -24.03 -26.94 19.82
CA LEU A 17 -23.54 -25.69 19.27
C LEU A 17 -22.77 -26.04 18.00
N LEU A 18 -23.42 -25.96 16.84
CA LEU A 18 -22.72 -25.88 15.56
C LEU A 18 -21.95 -24.54 15.55
N SER A 19 -20.69 -24.59 15.92
CA SER A 19 -19.73 -23.56 15.61
C SER A 19 -19.56 -23.54 14.09
N CYS A 20 -20.32 -22.70 13.41
CA CYS A 20 -20.06 -22.38 12.01
C CYS A 20 -18.80 -21.53 12.00
N SER A 21 -17.65 -22.16 11.77
CA SER A 21 -16.42 -21.43 11.42
C SER A 21 -16.68 -20.82 10.05
N VAL A 22 -17.02 -19.54 10.02
CA VAL A 22 -17.01 -18.76 8.79
C VAL A 22 -15.53 -18.67 8.38
N THR A 23 -15.13 -19.50 7.42
CA THR A 23 -13.84 -19.33 6.76
C THR A 23 -13.93 -18.07 5.92
N THR A 24 -13.37 -16.98 6.41
CA THR A 24 -13.22 -15.78 5.61
C THR A 24 -12.10 -16.02 4.59
N GLU A 25 -12.38 -15.72 3.32
CA GLU A 25 -11.35 -15.74 2.28
C GLU A 25 -10.21 -14.80 2.67
N PRO A 26 -8.93 -15.17 2.51
CA PRO A 26 -7.79 -14.33 2.86
C PRO A 26 -7.90 -12.91 2.26
N LEU A 27 -7.43 -11.89 3.00
CA LEU A 27 -7.29 -10.54 2.47
C LEU A 27 -6.06 -10.49 1.57
N SER A 28 -6.23 -10.06 0.33
CA SER A 28 -5.12 -9.82 -0.59
C SER A 28 -4.71 -8.35 -0.58
N ILE A 29 -3.41 -8.10 -0.40
CA ILE A 29 -2.82 -6.76 -0.40
C ILE A 29 -1.71 -6.73 -1.42
N GLY A 30 -1.70 -5.70 -2.27
CA GLY A 30 -0.69 -5.49 -3.30
C GLY A 30 -0.12 -4.08 -3.29
N PHE A 31 0.93 -3.91 -4.08
CA PHE A 31 1.51 -2.61 -4.35
C PHE A 31 1.88 -2.51 -5.84
N TRP A 32 1.74 -1.31 -6.39
CA TRP A 32 2.16 -0.99 -7.75
C TRP A 32 2.62 0.46 -7.85
N ASN A 33 3.77 0.69 -8.47
CA ASN A 33 4.20 2.02 -8.87
C ASN A 33 3.58 2.34 -10.23
N GLY A 34 2.70 3.36 -10.30
CA GLY A 34 1.99 3.78 -11.51
C GLY A 34 2.87 4.44 -12.59
N GLU A 35 4.18 4.61 -12.30
CA GLU A 35 5.18 5.19 -13.21
C GLU A 35 4.73 6.51 -13.85
N ASN A 36 4.59 7.55 -13.00
CA ASN A 36 4.16 8.89 -13.41
C ASN A 36 2.75 8.87 -14.05
N LEU A 37 1.77 8.45 -13.27
CA LEU A 37 0.36 8.44 -13.67
C LEU A 37 -0.23 9.84 -13.49
N PHE A 38 0.03 10.69 -14.48
CA PHE A 38 -0.46 12.07 -14.57
C PHE A 38 -1.68 12.16 -15.47
N ASP A 39 -2.50 13.18 -15.25
CA ASP A 39 -3.48 13.60 -16.24
C ASP A 39 -2.81 14.44 -17.36
N ILE A 40 -3.60 15.15 -18.14
CA ILE A 40 -3.13 15.93 -19.30
C ILE A 40 -3.30 17.46 -19.10
N ILE A 41 -3.59 17.87 -17.87
CA ILE A 41 -3.85 19.24 -17.48
C ILE A 41 -2.65 19.74 -16.67
N ASP A 42 -2.10 20.89 -17.05
CA ASP A 42 -0.99 21.53 -16.34
C ASP A 42 -1.48 22.09 -15.00
N ASP A 43 -0.92 21.66 -13.86
CA ASP A 43 -1.11 22.31 -12.56
C ASP A 43 -0.05 23.41 -12.39
N PRO A 44 -0.44 24.69 -12.44
CA PRO A 44 0.49 25.80 -12.38
C PRO A 44 1.27 25.90 -11.05
N LEU A 45 0.98 25.06 -10.05
CA LEU A 45 1.66 24.99 -8.75
C LEU A 45 2.63 23.81 -8.65
N LYS A 46 2.69 22.97 -9.67
CA LYS A 46 3.52 21.76 -9.73
C LYS A 46 4.46 21.80 -10.94
N ASN A 47 5.43 20.91 -10.96
CA ASN A 47 6.36 20.74 -12.10
C ASN A 47 5.92 19.52 -12.93
N ASP A 48 4.74 19.56 -13.49
CA ASP A 48 4.08 18.49 -14.24
C ASP A 48 3.84 18.86 -15.72
N GLU A 49 4.21 20.08 -16.12
CA GLU A 49 3.98 20.65 -17.45
C GLU A 49 4.47 19.73 -18.59
N GLU A 50 5.41 18.82 -18.31
CA GLU A 50 5.89 17.88 -19.33
C GLU A 50 4.87 16.82 -19.72
N PHE A 51 3.89 16.54 -18.85
CA PHE A 51 2.82 15.54 -19.04
C PHE A 51 1.55 16.18 -19.61
N ALA A 52 1.37 17.48 -19.48
CA ALA A 52 0.22 18.20 -20.02
C ALA A 52 0.19 18.20 -21.54
N ILE A 53 -1.00 18.48 -22.13
CA ILE A 53 -1.16 18.64 -23.58
C ILE A 53 -0.23 19.75 -24.07
N GLY A 54 0.59 19.43 -25.05
CA GLY A 54 1.59 20.35 -25.60
C GLY A 54 2.89 20.41 -24.81
N GLY A 55 3.00 19.65 -23.73
CA GLY A 55 4.21 19.48 -22.94
C GLY A 55 5.28 18.63 -23.64
N ARG A 56 6.47 18.53 -23.03
CA ARG A 56 7.65 17.89 -23.60
C ARG A 56 7.45 16.41 -23.97
N LYS A 57 6.60 15.71 -23.25
CA LYS A 57 6.30 14.28 -23.49
C LYS A 57 5.27 14.05 -24.59
N ASN A 58 4.70 15.13 -25.13
CA ASN A 58 3.68 15.07 -26.18
C ASN A 58 2.48 14.17 -25.83
N VAL A 59 2.05 14.18 -24.58
CA VAL A 59 0.88 13.41 -24.15
C VAL A 59 -0.37 14.02 -24.80
N THR A 60 -1.19 13.16 -25.38
CA THR A 60 -2.51 13.50 -25.94
C THR A 60 -3.58 12.76 -25.15
N GLN A 61 -4.85 13.12 -25.38
CA GLN A 61 -5.97 12.38 -24.78
C GLN A 61 -5.91 10.88 -25.13
N GLU A 62 -5.57 10.53 -26.38
CA GLU A 62 -5.48 9.13 -26.80
C GLU A 62 -4.36 8.38 -26.06
N ILE A 63 -3.21 9.04 -25.80
CA ILE A 63 -2.11 8.45 -25.04
C ILE A 63 -2.51 8.27 -23.57
N TYR A 64 -3.18 9.26 -22.97
CA TYR A 64 -3.71 9.15 -21.62
C TYR A 64 -4.71 8.00 -21.49
N ASP A 65 -5.72 7.96 -22.39
CA ASP A 65 -6.72 6.90 -22.41
C ASP A 65 -6.08 5.51 -22.58
N LEU A 66 -5.05 5.41 -23.43
CA LEU A 66 -4.30 4.17 -23.61
C LEU A 66 -3.57 3.77 -22.34
N LYS A 67 -2.92 4.72 -21.65
CA LYS A 67 -2.23 4.47 -20.37
C LYS A 67 -3.22 4.00 -19.31
N ILE A 68 -4.36 4.67 -19.15
CA ILE A 68 -5.42 4.28 -18.22
C ILE A 68 -5.92 2.85 -18.51
N ASN A 69 -6.16 2.51 -19.79
CA ASN A 69 -6.63 1.17 -20.15
C ASN A 69 -5.57 0.09 -19.86
N HIS A 70 -4.30 0.32 -20.20
CA HIS A 70 -3.22 -0.63 -19.86
C HIS A 70 -3.04 -0.75 -18.34
N SER A 71 -3.19 0.35 -17.60
CA SER A 71 -3.17 0.35 -16.13
C SER A 71 -4.32 -0.47 -15.56
N ALA A 72 -5.51 -0.42 -16.17
CA ALA A 72 -6.64 -1.26 -15.78
C ALA A 72 -6.39 -2.76 -16.05
N GLU A 73 -5.64 -3.11 -17.10
CA GLU A 73 -5.19 -4.50 -17.33
C GLU A 73 -4.26 -4.97 -16.20
N VAL A 74 -3.33 -4.11 -15.74
CA VAL A 74 -2.48 -4.42 -14.57
C VAL A 74 -3.31 -4.64 -13.32
N LEU A 75 -4.33 -3.80 -13.07
CA LEU A 75 -5.25 -4.01 -11.96
C LEU A 75 -6.02 -5.32 -12.06
N SER A 76 -6.43 -5.71 -13.27
CA SER A 76 -7.12 -6.99 -13.51
C SER A 76 -6.21 -8.19 -13.22
N ASP A 77 -4.94 -8.10 -13.57
CA ASP A 77 -3.96 -9.16 -13.28
C ASP A 77 -3.65 -9.25 -11.79
N LEU A 78 -3.54 -8.11 -11.09
CA LEU A 78 -3.32 -8.04 -9.65
C LEU A 78 -4.56 -8.49 -8.86
N ASN A 79 -5.72 -7.98 -9.19
CA ASN A 79 -7.05 -8.24 -8.62
C ASN A 79 -7.05 -8.41 -7.08
N VAL A 80 -6.35 -7.54 -6.37
CA VAL A 80 -6.21 -7.56 -4.90
C VAL A 80 -7.35 -6.83 -4.20
N ASP A 81 -7.59 -7.14 -2.92
CA ASP A 81 -8.62 -6.46 -2.12
C ASP A 81 -8.20 -5.03 -1.71
N VAL A 82 -6.89 -4.83 -1.52
CA VAL A 82 -6.28 -3.57 -1.11
C VAL A 82 -5.01 -3.34 -1.92
N LEU A 83 -4.93 -2.23 -2.64
CA LEU A 83 -3.80 -1.85 -3.49
C LEU A 83 -3.20 -0.54 -3.00
N GLY A 84 -1.95 -0.56 -2.54
CA GLY A 84 -1.12 0.63 -2.43
C GLY A 84 -0.61 1.01 -3.81
N ILE A 85 -0.65 2.29 -4.14
CA ILE A 85 -0.14 2.81 -5.41
C ILE A 85 0.64 4.10 -5.16
N CYS A 86 1.69 4.33 -5.91
CA CYS A 86 2.43 5.60 -5.89
C CYS A 86 2.65 6.16 -7.29
N GLU A 87 3.25 7.33 -7.36
CA GLU A 87 3.43 8.12 -8.59
C GLU A 87 2.12 8.45 -9.30
N VAL A 88 1.11 8.77 -8.52
CA VAL A 88 -0.19 9.22 -8.99
C VAL A 88 -0.33 10.71 -8.70
N GLU A 89 -0.77 11.47 -9.68
CA GLU A 89 -0.94 12.91 -9.54
C GLU A 89 -2.14 13.25 -8.64
N HIS A 90 -3.35 12.91 -9.07
CA HIS A 90 -4.59 13.27 -8.39
C HIS A 90 -5.53 12.08 -8.22
N ALA A 91 -6.45 12.20 -7.26
CA ALA A 91 -7.50 11.21 -7.07
C ALA A 91 -8.37 11.02 -8.32
N SER A 92 -8.57 12.07 -9.14
CA SER A 92 -9.31 12.00 -10.41
C SER A 92 -8.70 11.01 -11.40
N VAL A 93 -7.37 10.91 -11.46
CA VAL A 93 -6.68 9.93 -12.32
C VAL A 93 -6.96 8.51 -11.84
N LEU A 94 -7.02 8.29 -10.54
CA LEU A 94 -7.42 6.99 -9.96
C LEU A 94 -8.91 6.69 -10.15
N GLU A 95 -9.77 7.71 -10.20
CA GLU A 95 -11.18 7.56 -10.54
C GLU A 95 -11.35 7.13 -12.00
N ASP A 96 -10.58 7.70 -12.94
CA ASP A 96 -10.54 7.26 -14.33
C ASP A 96 -10.07 5.81 -14.44
N LEU A 97 -8.99 5.46 -13.74
CA LEU A 97 -8.47 4.09 -13.68
C LEU A 97 -9.52 3.13 -13.10
N ASN A 98 -10.17 3.47 -11.99
CA ASN A 98 -11.22 2.67 -11.37
C ASN A 98 -12.45 2.51 -12.30
N SER A 99 -12.74 3.54 -13.10
CA SER A 99 -13.81 3.49 -14.11
C SER A 99 -13.48 2.58 -15.30
N ALA A 100 -12.20 2.47 -15.67
CA ALA A 100 -11.71 1.56 -16.69
C ALA A 100 -11.64 0.10 -16.20
N TYR A 101 -11.25 -0.12 -14.95
CA TYR A 101 -11.21 -1.40 -14.27
C TYR A 101 -12.63 -1.90 -13.94
N LYS A 102 -12.96 -3.16 -14.22
CA LYS A 102 -14.36 -3.66 -14.19
C LYS A 102 -14.63 -4.73 -13.14
N GLU A 103 -13.61 -5.34 -12.56
CA GLU A 103 -13.76 -6.48 -11.65
C GLU A 103 -14.19 -6.05 -10.24
N ARG A 104 -13.82 -4.81 -9.82
CA ARG A 104 -14.17 -4.26 -8.52
C ARG A 104 -14.51 -2.77 -8.63
N ASP A 105 -15.24 -2.26 -7.67
CA ASP A 105 -15.49 -0.82 -7.49
C ASP A 105 -14.71 -0.37 -6.24
N TYR A 106 -13.45 0.00 -6.47
CA TYR A 106 -12.58 0.46 -5.39
C TYR A 106 -13.02 1.81 -4.84
N LYS A 107 -12.80 2.00 -3.54
CA LYS A 107 -12.73 3.31 -2.93
C LYS A 107 -11.27 3.78 -2.93
N ILE A 108 -11.09 5.09 -3.03
CA ILE A 108 -9.77 5.73 -3.18
C ILE A 108 -9.50 6.58 -1.95
N ILE A 109 -8.27 6.53 -1.46
CA ILE A 109 -7.73 7.43 -0.45
C ILE A 109 -6.42 7.99 -1.00
N GLN A 110 -6.37 9.31 -1.15
CA GLN A 110 -5.19 10.06 -1.56
C GLN A 110 -5.19 11.40 -0.84
N TYR A 111 -4.02 11.91 -0.55
CA TYR A 111 -3.78 13.24 0.00
C TYR A 111 -2.66 13.90 -0.78
N GLU A 112 -2.86 15.16 -1.12
CA GLU A 112 -1.83 15.97 -1.75
C GLU A 112 -0.63 16.13 -0.82
N SER A 113 0.56 15.89 -1.34
CA SER A 113 1.83 16.05 -0.65
C SER A 113 2.62 17.26 -1.16
N PRO A 114 3.66 17.67 -0.45
CA PRO A 114 4.52 18.75 -0.90
C PRO A 114 5.49 18.39 -2.03
N ASP A 115 5.42 17.20 -2.63
CA ASP A 115 6.26 16.84 -3.80
C ASP A 115 6.09 17.86 -4.93
N GLU A 116 7.20 18.34 -5.48
CA GLU A 116 7.18 19.42 -6.48
C GLU A 116 6.63 18.98 -7.83
N ARG A 117 6.65 17.67 -8.12
CA ARG A 117 6.08 17.10 -9.35
C ARG A 117 4.58 16.85 -9.25
N GLY A 118 4.00 16.92 -8.04
CA GLY A 118 2.58 16.63 -7.81
C GLY A 118 2.24 15.13 -7.73
N ILE A 119 3.21 14.24 -7.51
CA ILE A 119 2.92 12.82 -7.37
C ILE A 119 2.79 12.42 -5.91
N ASP A 120 1.86 11.51 -5.63
CA ASP A 120 1.49 11.10 -4.29
C ASP A 120 1.45 9.58 -4.11
N ASN A 121 1.25 9.20 -2.83
CA ASN A 121 0.87 7.87 -2.42
C ASN A 121 -0.65 7.78 -2.27
N ALA A 122 -1.24 6.70 -2.73
CA ALA A 122 -2.67 6.46 -2.63
C ALA A 122 -2.98 5.01 -2.24
N LEU A 123 -4.23 4.78 -1.83
CA LEU A 123 -4.78 3.47 -1.58
C LEU A 123 -6.08 3.31 -2.37
N MET A 124 -6.20 2.20 -3.10
CA MET A 124 -7.44 1.71 -3.67
C MET A 124 -7.88 0.46 -2.92
N TYR A 125 -9.13 0.36 -2.49
CA TYR A 125 -9.59 -0.79 -1.69
C TYR A 125 -11.03 -1.19 -2.02
N ASP A 126 -11.33 -2.48 -1.95
CA ASP A 126 -12.68 -3.01 -2.05
C ASP A 126 -13.40 -2.84 -0.70
N PRO A 127 -14.42 -1.94 -0.60
CA PRO A 127 -15.10 -1.69 0.66
C PRO A 127 -15.95 -2.87 1.16
N LYS A 128 -16.14 -3.90 0.34
CA LYS A 128 -16.81 -5.15 0.74
C LYS A 128 -15.85 -6.09 1.48
N ARG A 129 -14.54 -5.87 1.32
CA ARG A 129 -13.48 -6.71 1.86
C ARG A 129 -12.72 -6.03 3.00
N PHE A 130 -12.49 -4.73 2.90
CA PHE A 130 -11.69 -3.96 3.85
C PHE A 130 -12.44 -2.72 4.31
N GLU A 131 -12.66 -2.60 5.62
CA GLU A 131 -13.32 -1.46 6.25
C GLU A 131 -12.27 -0.43 6.68
N VAL A 132 -12.26 0.75 6.09
CA VAL A 132 -11.38 1.85 6.52
C VAL A 132 -12.00 2.56 7.71
N ILE A 133 -11.23 2.64 8.81
CA ILE A 133 -11.63 3.33 10.05
C ILE A 133 -11.14 4.77 10.04
N SER A 134 -9.88 4.99 9.64
CA SER A 134 -9.28 6.31 9.53
C SER A 134 -8.08 6.30 8.58
N SER A 135 -7.76 7.46 8.04
CA SER A 135 -6.56 7.69 7.24
C SER A 135 -5.98 9.07 7.51
N LYS A 136 -4.70 9.23 7.27
CA LYS A 136 -3.99 10.52 7.35
C LYS A 136 -2.72 10.50 6.49
N PRO A 137 -2.30 11.64 5.94
CA PRO A 137 -0.93 11.80 5.48
C PRO A 137 0.00 11.93 6.70
N ILE A 138 1.19 11.35 6.61
CA ILE A 138 2.28 11.54 7.58
C ILE A 138 3.35 12.37 6.88
N PRO A 139 3.56 13.62 7.29
CA PRO A 139 4.53 14.51 6.66
C PRO A 139 5.94 13.94 6.70
N ASN A 140 6.53 13.74 5.52
CA ASN A 140 7.88 13.22 5.36
C ASN A 140 8.88 14.36 5.18
N THR A 141 9.42 14.86 6.29
CA THR A 141 10.38 15.96 6.29
C THR A 141 11.80 15.43 6.10
N LEU A 142 12.41 15.79 4.98
CA LEU A 142 13.75 15.36 4.63
C LEU A 142 14.84 16.30 5.18
N PRO A 143 16.06 15.78 5.43
CA PRO A 143 17.23 16.61 5.72
C PRO A 143 17.46 17.64 4.60
N GLY A 144 17.76 18.89 5.00
CA GLY A 144 17.97 19.98 4.06
C GLY A 144 16.70 20.73 3.62
N GLY A 145 15.51 20.24 4.02
CA GLY A 145 14.23 20.87 3.70
C GLY A 145 13.69 20.51 2.31
N ASP A 146 14.26 19.48 1.67
CA ASP A 146 13.74 18.99 0.40
C ASP A 146 12.31 18.48 0.56
N LYS A 147 11.48 18.78 -0.43
CA LYS A 147 10.09 18.33 -0.49
C LYS A 147 10.02 16.91 -1.07
N THR A 148 9.08 16.13 -0.59
CA THR A 148 8.83 14.77 -1.06
C THR A 148 7.40 14.34 -0.73
N ARG A 149 7.03 13.14 -1.15
CA ARG A 149 5.74 12.52 -0.86
C ARG A 149 5.58 12.25 0.62
N ASP A 150 4.41 12.55 1.15
CA ASP A 150 4.00 12.11 2.47
C ASP A 150 3.78 10.59 2.46
N ILE A 151 3.92 9.95 3.62
CA ILE A 151 3.54 8.55 3.77
C ILE A 151 2.03 8.50 4.01
N LEU A 152 1.32 7.68 3.25
CA LEU A 152 -0.11 7.47 3.50
C LEU A 152 -0.28 6.41 4.58
N TYR A 153 -0.88 6.78 5.70
CA TYR A 153 -1.29 5.86 6.74
C TYR A 153 -2.79 5.60 6.69
N VAL A 154 -3.16 4.32 6.75
CA VAL A 154 -4.57 3.88 6.80
C VAL A 154 -4.73 2.87 7.93
N LYS A 155 -5.67 3.12 8.83
CA LYS A 155 -6.15 2.15 9.80
C LYS A 155 -7.44 1.55 9.29
N GLY A 156 -7.46 0.25 9.15
CA GLY A 156 -8.63 -0.48 8.66
C GLY A 156 -8.91 -1.73 9.47
N LYS A 157 -9.91 -2.47 9.03
CA LYS A 157 -10.37 -3.70 9.68
C LYS A 157 -10.71 -4.76 8.65
N TYR A 158 -10.27 -5.98 8.92
CA TYR A 158 -10.62 -7.16 8.16
C TYR A 158 -10.91 -8.33 9.11
N ALA A 159 -12.04 -9.03 8.91
CA ALA A 159 -12.47 -10.19 9.73
C ALA A 159 -12.45 -9.95 11.26
N GLY A 160 -12.59 -8.71 11.68
CA GLY A 160 -12.56 -8.34 13.10
C GLY A 160 -11.22 -7.81 13.58
N GLU A 161 -10.12 -8.08 12.88
CA GLU A 161 -8.76 -7.66 13.23
C GLU A 161 -8.45 -6.27 12.68
N LEU A 162 -7.70 -5.49 13.45
CA LEU A 162 -7.22 -4.16 13.06
C LEU A 162 -5.92 -4.29 12.28
N ILE A 163 -5.83 -3.57 11.16
CA ILE A 163 -4.65 -3.51 10.30
C ILE A 163 -4.21 -2.06 10.20
N HIS A 164 -2.92 -1.82 10.39
CA HIS A 164 -2.25 -0.54 10.21
C HIS A 164 -1.41 -0.62 8.92
N LEU A 165 -1.90 0.02 7.86
CA LEU A 165 -1.27 0.00 6.55
C LEU A 165 -0.56 1.32 6.26
N PHE A 166 0.67 1.25 5.75
CA PHE A 166 1.46 2.39 5.31
C PHE A 166 1.79 2.23 3.83
N VAL A 167 1.39 3.20 3.01
CA VAL A 167 1.81 3.27 1.61
C VAL A 167 2.97 4.25 1.49
N ASN A 168 4.06 3.79 0.89
CA ASN A 168 5.35 4.46 0.87
C ASN A 168 5.83 4.71 -0.55
N HIS A 169 6.51 5.84 -0.75
CA HIS A 169 7.41 6.05 -1.87
C HIS A 169 8.61 6.84 -1.36
N TRP A 170 9.71 6.13 -1.10
CA TRP A 170 10.91 6.72 -0.51
C TRP A 170 11.69 7.55 -1.53
N PRO A 171 12.58 8.45 -1.05
CA PRO A 171 13.40 9.28 -1.94
C PRO A 171 14.22 8.45 -2.95
N SER A 172 14.04 8.79 -4.24
CA SER A 172 14.67 8.09 -5.35
C SER A 172 16.20 8.20 -5.34
N ASN A 173 16.86 7.27 -6.03
CA ASN A 173 18.28 7.30 -6.33
C ASN A 173 18.67 8.33 -7.41
N TYR A 174 17.69 9.06 -7.97
CA TYR A 174 17.94 10.11 -8.94
C TYR A 174 18.85 11.21 -8.39
N GLY A 175 19.83 11.64 -9.17
CA GLY A 175 20.82 12.62 -8.72
C GLY A 175 21.98 12.05 -7.90
N GLY A 176 21.98 10.74 -7.65
CA GLY A 176 23.08 10.00 -6.99
C GLY A 176 22.67 9.29 -5.73
N ARG A 177 22.90 7.98 -5.69
CA ARG A 177 22.53 7.08 -4.60
C ARG A 177 23.07 7.55 -3.25
N GLU A 178 24.34 7.92 -3.16
CA GLU A 178 24.98 8.38 -1.92
C GLU A 178 24.28 9.60 -1.30
N LYS A 179 23.75 10.49 -2.14
CA LYS A 179 23.05 11.69 -1.69
C LYS A 179 21.64 11.38 -1.18
N SER A 180 21.02 10.31 -1.66
CA SER A 180 19.66 9.93 -1.28
C SER A 180 19.60 9.00 -0.04
N ILE A 181 20.69 8.26 0.26
CA ILE A 181 20.76 7.39 1.46
C ILE A 181 20.33 8.14 2.75
N PRO A 182 20.86 9.34 3.10
CA PRO A 182 20.43 10.04 4.30
C PRO A 182 18.95 10.46 4.29
N LYS A 183 18.39 10.72 3.12
CA LYS A 183 16.97 11.07 2.95
C LYS A 183 16.09 9.85 3.25
N ARG A 184 16.44 8.68 2.70
CA ARG A 184 15.74 7.42 2.99
C ARG A 184 15.92 7.00 4.45
N ALA A 185 17.10 7.22 5.05
CA ALA A 185 17.31 6.99 6.47
C ALA A 185 16.37 7.82 7.35
N ALA A 186 16.13 9.09 7.00
CA ALA A 186 15.18 9.95 7.71
C ALA A 186 13.74 9.42 7.57
N THR A 187 13.36 8.97 6.36
CA THR A 187 12.04 8.37 6.11
C THR A 187 11.87 7.07 6.90
N ALA A 188 12.87 6.17 6.89
CA ALA A 188 12.84 4.93 7.67
C ALA A 188 12.68 5.22 9.18
N GLN A 189 13.42 6.20 9.72
CA GLN A 189 13.30 6.62 11.12
C GLN A 189 11.93 7.20 11.45
N LEU A 190 11.30 7.94 10.51
CA LEU A 190 9.93 8.44 10.67
C LEU A 190 8.97 7.26 10.82
N ILE A 191 9.05 6.28 9.93
CA ILE A 191 8.19 5.08 9.95
C ILE A 191 8.39 4.29 11.25
N VAL A 192 9.63 4.05 11.65
CA VAL A 192 9.94 3.36 12.92
C VAL A 192 9.28 4.07 14.12
N ARG A 193 9.32 5.41 14.18
CA ARG A 193 8.66 6.17 15.25
C ARG A 193 7.13 6.01 15.23
N GLU A 194 6.50 6.08 14.05
CA GLU A 194 5.05 5.88 13.93
C GLU A 194 4.65 4.46 14.37
N ILE A 195 5.41 3.45 13.95
CA ILE A 195 5.18 2.05 14.34
C ILE A 195 5.33 1.86 15.85
N LEU A 196 6.40 2.39 16.45
CA LEU A 196 6.60 2.31 17.90
C LEU A 196 5.47 3.00 18.68
N SER A 197 4.92 4.10 18.15
CA SER A 197 3.76 4.76 18.74
C SER A 197 2.52 3.84 18.72
N ILE A 198 2.29 3.12 17.63
CA ILE A 198 1.18 2.16 17.50
C ILE A 198 1.40 0.99 18.47
N LEU A 199 2.56 0.36 18.43
CA LEU A 199 2.90 -0.81 19.27
C LEU A 199 2.91 -0.47 20.77
N SER A 200 3.16 0.79 21.13
CA SER A 200 3.06 1.25 22.53
C SER A 200 1.63 1.27 23.07
N LEU A 201 0.63 1.37 22.19
CA LEU A 201 -0.79 1.33 22.53
C LEU A 201 -1.35 -0.09 22.49
N ASP A 202 -0.91 -0.87 21.52
CA ASP A 202 -1.26 -2.27 21.36
C ASP A 202 -0.10 -3.02 20.70
N ALA A 203 0.61 -3.82 21.49
CA ALA A 203 1.77 -4.59 21.03
C ALA A 203 1.41 -5.74 20.07
N SER A 204 0.13 -6.05 19.93
CA SER A 204 -0.38 -7.07 19.01
C SER A 204 -0.91 -6.48 17.69
N SER A 205 -0.69 -5.18 17.45
CA SER A 205 -1.16 -4.51 16.22
C SER A 205 -0.52 -5.14 14.97
N GLU A 206 -1.36 -5.48 14.00
CA GLU A 206 -0.93 -5.93 12.69
C GLU A 206 -0.50 -4.72 11.84
N ILE A 207 0.77 -4.71 11.41
CA ILE A 207 1.37 -3.60 10.68
C ILE A 207 1.87 -4.10 9.34
N ILE A 208 1.48 -3.41 8.28
CA ILE A 208 1.86 -3.72 6.91
C ILE A 208 2.37 -2.45 6.24
N LEU A 209 3.55 -2.52 5.65
CA LEU A 209 4.08 -1.48 4.78
C LEU A 209 4.09 -2.01 3.35
N VAL A 210 3.63 -1.19 2.43
CA VAL A 210 3.76 -1.44 0.99
C VAL A 210 4.38 -0.21 0.35
N GLY A 211 5.17 -0.36 -0.71
CA GLY A 211 5.74 0.81 -1.35
C GLY A 211 6.93 0.55 -2.25
N ASP A 212 7.32 1.62 -2.95
CA ASP A 212 8.63 1.77 -3.58
C ASP A 212 9.61 2.35 -2.54
N PHE A 213 10.49 1.50 -2.02
CA PHE A 213 11.48 1.88 -1.02
C PHE A 213 12.77 2.43 -1.63
N ASN A 214 12.94 2.35 -2.96
CA ASN A 214 14.15 2.76 -3.68
C ASN A 214 15.45 2.17 -3.10
N GLU A 215 15.33 1.07 -2.37
CA GLU A 215 16.38 0.24 -1.77
C GLU A 215 15.96 -1.23 -1.80
N ASP A 216 16.93 -2.12 -1.97
CA ASP A 216 16.69 -3.56 -1.86
C ASP A 216 16.41 -3.99 -0.40
N PRO A 217 15.77 -5.14 -0.19
CA PRO A 217 15.44 -5.65 1.15
C PRO A 217 16.62 -5.78 2.11
N ASP A 218 17.83 -6.04 1.62
CA ASP A 218 19.06 -6.20 2.41
C ASP A 218 19.80 -4.88 2.68
N GLU A 219 19.30 -3.76 2.16
CA GLU A 219 19.91 -2.46 2.39
C GLU A 219 19.58 -1.89 3.78
N MET A 220 20.50 -1.07 4.29
CA MET A 220 20.53 -0.65 5.68
C MET A 220 19.23 0.02 6.15
N ASN A 221 18.61 0.86 5.32
CA ASN A 221 17.41 1.59 5.74
C ASN A 221 16.20 0.67 5.80
N VAL A 222 16.03 -0.26 4.86
CA VAL A 222 15.00 -1.30 4.91
C VAL A 222 15.27 -2.25 6.07
N GLN A 223 16.51 -2.71 6.26
CA GLN A 223 16.91 -3.56 7.40
C GLN A 223 16.65 -2.90 8.75
N SER A 224 16.64 -1.57 8.83
CA SER A 224 16.33 -0.87 10.09
C SER A 224 14.90 -1.13 10.59
N LEU A 225 13.97 -1.51 9.72
CA LEU A 225 12.60 -1.87 10.08
C LEU A 225 12.51 -3.16 10.92
N LYS A 226 13.54 -4.01 10.86
CA LYS A 226 13.67 -5.20 11.73
C LYS A 226 13.75 -4.84 13.21
N THR A 227 14.15 -3.61 13.55
CA THR A 227 14.18 -3.12 14.93
C THR A 227 12.80 -3.00 15.56
N VAL A 228 11.75 -2.97 14.75
CA VAL A 228 10.34 -2.95 15.17
C VAL A 228 9.61 -4.25 14.79
N GLY A 229 10.36 -5.30 14.43
CA GLY A 229 9.84 -6.64 14.18
C GLY A 229 9.40 -6.91 12.74
N LEU A 230 9.59 -5.96 11.82
CA LEU A 230 9.12 -6.08 10.43
C LEU A 230 10.24 -6.54 9.49
N SER A 231 9.87 -7.34 8.49
CA SER A 231 10.77 -7.86 7.45
C SER A 231 10.11 -7.84 6.08
N SER A 232 10.90 -7.60 5.04
CA SER A 232 10.42 -7.64 3.66
C SER A 232 10.10 -9.06 3.22
N LEU A 233 8.93 -9.26 2.63
CA LEU A 233 8.55 -10.52 1.98
C LEU A 233 9.37 -10.80 0.71
N MET A 234 10.06 -9.78 0.17
CA MET A 234 10.93 -9.90 -1.01
C MET A 234 12.34 -10.40 -0.63
N GLU A 235 12.76 -10.29 0.64
CA GLU A 235 14.12 -10.65 1.08
C GLU A 235 14.54 -12.10 0.69
N PRO A 236 13.67 -13.12 0.80
CA PRO A 236 14.03 -14.47 0.38
C PRO A 236 14.27 -14.65 -1.13
N MET A 237 13.84 -13.69 -1.96
CA MET A 237 13.98 -13.74 -3.42
C MET A 237 15.26 -13.06 -3.93
N LEU A 238 16.02 -12.42 -3.04
CA LEU A 238 17.28 -11.78 -3.40
C LEU A 238 18.25 -12.76 -4.03
N GLY A 239 18.80 -12.38 -5.19
CA GLY A 239 19.76 -13.20 -5.95
C GLY A 239 19.12 -14.33 -6.79
N GLU A 240 17.81 -14.49 -6.79
CA GLU A 240 17.14 -15.35 -7.75
C GLU A 240 17.18 -14.71 -9.15
N PRO A 241 17.58 -15.46 -10.19
CA PRO A 241 17.72 -14.91 -11.53
C PRO A 241 16.35 -14.51 -12.11
N ASN A 242 16.32 -13.38 -12.82
CA ASN A 242 15.14 -12.81 -13.46
C ASN A 242 14.00 -12.52 -12.48
N LYS A 243 14.33 -12.18 -11.24
CA LYS A 243 13.37 -11.75 -10.21
C LYS A 243 13.74 -10.36 -9.72
N GLY A 244 12.79 -9.45 -9.79
CA GLY A 244 12.88 -8.09 -9.32
C GLY A 244 11.59 -7.35 -9.65
N THR A 245 11.39 -6.22 -9.02
CA THR A 245 10.27 -5.31 -9.31
C THR A 245 10.72 -4.15 -10.19
N TYR A 246 12.03 -3.92 -10.27
CA TYR A 246 12.64 -2.86 -11.04
C TYR A 246 13.94 -3.37 -11.70
N VAL A 247 14.15 -3.01 -12.98
CA VAL A 247 15.36 -3.38 -13.70
C VAL A 247 16.18 -2.13 -14.01
N TYR A 248 17.39 -2.07 -13.49
CA TYR A 248 18.29 -0.96 -13.76
C TYR A 248 19.65 -1.45 -14.24
N ARG A 249 20.05 -1.03 -15.45
CA ARG A 249 21.33 -1.40 -16.10
C ARG A 249 21.58 -2.91 -16.19
N GLY A 250 20.50 -3.70 -16.26
CA GLY A 250 20.57 -5.16 -16.35
C GLY A 250 20.66 -5.86 -14.98
N GLU A 251 20.51 -5.14 -13.90
CA GLU A 251 20.36 -5.67 -12.54
C GLU A 251 18.90 -5.68 -12.16
N ASP A 252 18.42 -6.82 -11.61
CA ASP A 252 17.09 -6.99 -11.07
C ASP A 252 17.09 -6.53 -9.60
N LEU A 253 16.25 -5.54 -9.26
CA LEU A 253 16.17 -4.90 -7.95
C LEU A 253 14.77 -5.05 -7.37
N PHE A 254 14.66 -5.16 -6.04
CA PHE A 254 13.38 -5.24 -5.32
C PHE A 254 13.05 -3.92 -4.62
N TYR A 255 12.81 -2.86 -5.39
CA TYR A 255 12.45 -1.56 -4.83
C TYR A 255 11.00 -1.50 -4.35
N ASP A 256 10.08 -2.19 -5.07
CA ASP A 256 8.71 -2.36 -4.62
C ASP A 256 8.63 -3.54 -3.66
N GLN A 257 8.16 -3.28 -2.43
CA GLN A 257 8.17 -4.28 -1.37
C GLN A 257 6.86 -4.30 -0.58
N ILE A 258 6.57 -5.46 -0.02
CA ILE A 258 5.59 -5.66 1.05
C ILE A 258 6.38 -6.10 2.29
N ILE A 259 6.21 -5.37 3.38
CA ILE A 259 6.95 -5.55 4.63
C ILE A 259 5.95 -5.79 5.77
N VAL A 260 6.12 -6.88 6.50
CA VAL A 260 5.25 -7.33 7.59
C VAL A 260 6.04 -7.75 8.81
#